data_4ecf2c741d029ddb0b4ba46695654e44
#
_entry.id   4ecf2c741d029ddb0b4ba46695654e44
#
_cell.length_a   1.000
_cell.length_b   1.000
_cell.length_c   1.000
_cell.angle_alpha   90.00
_cell.angle_beta   90.00
_cell.angle_gamma   90.00
#
_symmetry.space_group_name_H-M   'P 1'
#
loop_
_entity.id
_entity.type
_entity.pdbx_description
1 polymer ?
#
loop_
_entity_poly.entity_id
_entity_poly.type
_entity_poly.pdbx_seq_one_letter_code
_entity_poly.pdbx_strand_id
1 'polypeptide(L)'
;MIRRPPRSTPKPSSAASDVYKRQAHDPVTLIGIMGAATKRLGIAPTVSAASLHPFLAVRSLSSLDFLTKGRVGWNIVTGNARSEHRAMGLELMEHDERYDRADEYMKICYALWDGISEEAILADAEQGIYADPSKVKKINHTGNYFRCYATPSVLPSKQGRPVLFQAGSSGRGQQFARKHADVIFAIQPDLDRMKLFMDQINQTAVISEENQTPRVTFAVQPFVAKTKKEAVEKKNEMLSRIPIEAALTRISGTFGIDLDTVDIDQPLQEIKTQASQGLVKTMSQMFNDKNMTLREAIRLSGLAGLIPQIMGSPEIVADELELIWRETGCHGFNITPAVVPGGYEDFVNEVVPILQDRNIFRKEYESETFRGNLLS
;
A
#
# COMPACT_ATOMS: atom_id res chain seq x y z
N MET A 1 -47.62 30.84 5.64
CA MET A 1 -46.52 30.12 4.95
C MET A 1 -45.78 29.31 5.99
N ILE A 2 -46.00 27.99 6.06
CA ILE A 2 -45.30 27.09 6.96
C ILE A 2 -43.98 26.72 6.28
N ARG A 3 -42.86 27.18 6.80
CA ARG A 3 -41.53 26.76 6.36
C ARG A 3 -41.37 25.27 6.65
N ARG A 4 -41.19 24.47 5.61
CA ARG A 4 -40.80 23.07 5.76
C ARG A 4 -39.44 23.03 6.48
N PRO A 5 -39.25 22.10 7.46
CA PRO A 5 -37.93 21.91 8.07
C PRO A 5 -36.89 21.52 6.98
N PRO A 6 -35.62 21.88 7.15
CA PRO A 6 -34.58 21.48 6.20
C PRO A 6 -34.58 19.97 6.09
N ARG A 7 -34.63 19.45 4.85
CA ARG A 7 -34.47 18.02 4.57
C ARG A 7 -33.11 17.62 5.16
N SER A 8 -33.15 16.62 6.04
CA SER A 8 -31.90 15.94 6.45
C SER A 8 -31.16 15.51 5.18
N THR A 9 -29.91 15.92 5.03
CA THR A 9 -29.03 15.46 3.96
C THR A 9 -29.03 13.93 4.01
N PRO A 10 -29.30 13.23 2.89
CA PRO A 10 -29.29 11.77 2.88
C PRO A 10 -27.89 11.29 3.32
N LYS A 11 -27.83 10.36 4.27
CA LYS A 11 -26.58 9.66 4.58
C LYS A 11 -26.09 8.95 3.31
N PRO A 12 -24.79 9.02 2.96
CA PRO A 12 -24.26 8.24 1.83
C PRO A 12 -24.55 6.78 2.07
N SER A 13 -25.30 6.15 1.19
CA SER A 13 -25.53 4.70 1.26
C SER A 13 -24.26 3.91 0.94
N SER A 14 -24.20 2.64 1.36
CA SER A 14 -23.12 1.74 0.96
C SER A 14 -22.94 1.66 -0.55
N ALA A 15 -24.04 1.79 -1.33
CA ALA A 15 -24.01 1.87 -2.78
C ALA A 15 -23.31 3.16 -3.29
N ALA A 16 -23.52 4.32 -2.63
CA ALA A 16 -22.80 5.55 -2.97
C ALA A 16 -21.30 5.43 -2.66
N SER A 17 -20.93 4.76 -1.56
CA SER A 17 -19.55 4.43 -1.22
C SER A 17 -18.87 3.59 -2.31
N ASP A 18 -19.58 2.62 -2.86
CA ASP A 18 -19.07 1.77 -3.93
C ASP A 18 -18.86 2.54 -5.25
N VAL A 19 -19.71 3.50 -5.57
CA VAL A 19 -19.57 4.33 -6.77
C VAL A 19 -18.33 5.21 -6.71
N TYR A 20 -18.05 5.86 -5.57
CA TYR A 20 -16.86 6.69 -5.41
C TYR A 20 -15.54 5.91 -5.47
N LYS A 21 -15.53 4.64 -5.04
CA LYS A 21 -14.34 3.79 -5.10
C LYS A 21 -14.04 3.22 -6.48
N ARG A 22 -15.05 3.10 -7.34
CA ARG A 22 -14.95 2.42 -8.64
C ARG A 22 -14.57 3.33 -9.80
N GLN A 23 -14.41 4.62 -9.57
CA GLN A 23 -14.03 5.57 -10.62
C GLN A 23 -12.50 5.72 -10.78
N ALA A 24 -11.72 4.72 -10.38
CA ALA A 24 -10.29 4.66 -10.63
C ALA A 24 -9.99 3.68 -11.76
N HIS A 25 -9.02 4.03 -12.60
CA HIS A 25 -8.50 3.10 -13.61
C HIS A 25 -7.81 1.91 -12.96
N ASP A 26 -7.79 0.78 -13.66
CA ASP A 26 -7.03 -0.40 -13.21
C ASP A 26 -5.54 -0.07 -13.08
N PRO A 27 -4.93 -0.28 -11.91
CA PRO A 27 -3.55 0.13 -11.66
C PRO A 27 -2.54 -0.67 -12.50
N VAL A 28 -2.83 -1.92 -12.86
CA VAL A 28 -1.94 -2.75 -13.69
C VAL A 28 -1.85 -2.19 -15.10
N THR A 29 -2.97 -1.74 -15.64
CA THR A 29 -3.03 -1.09 -16.97
C THR A 29 -2.19 0.19 -17.00
N LEU A 30 -2.21 0.97 -15.92
CA LEU A 30 -1.45 2.23 -15.84
C LEU A 30 0.06 2.02 -15.79
N ILE A 31 0.57 0.88 -15.29
CA ILE A 31 2.02 0.61 -15.22
C ILE A 31 2.68 0.71 -16.60
N GLY A 32 2.04 0.16 -17.62
CA GLY A 32 2.58 0.20 -19.00
C GLY A 32 2.84 1.63 -19.45
N ILE A 33 1.87 2.52 -19.22
CA ILE A 33 1.96 3.95 -19.59
C ILE A 33 3.02 4.67 -18.75
N MET A 34 2.97 4.51 -17.43
CA MET A 34 3.93 5.14 -16.51
C MET A 34 5.36 4.63 -16.77
N GLY A 35 5.51 3.34 -17.04
CA GLY A 35 6.79 2.74 -17.37
C GLY A 35 7.39 3.24 -18.67
N ALA A 36 6.56 3.50 -19.69
CA ALA A 36 6.98 4.10 -20.96
C ALA A 36 7.32 5.59 -20.82
N ALA A 37 6.57 6.32 -19.98
CA ALA A 37 6.78 7.75 -19.75
C ALA A 37 7.97 8.07 -18.83
N THR A 38 8.50 7.09 -18.11
CA THR A 38 9.59 7.29 -17.13
C THR A 38 10.74 6.32 -17.38
N LYS A 39 11.96 6.70 -16.93
CA LYS A 39 13.15 5.87 -17.11
C LYS A 39 13.62 5.18 -15.83
N ARG A 40 13.36 5.77 -14.67
CA ARG A 40 13.91 5.34 -13.37
C ARG A 40 12.85 5.04 -12.30
N LEU A 41 11.62 5.54 -12.49
CA LEU A 41 10.54 5.36 -11.52
C LEU A 41 10.23 3.88 -11.31
N GLY A 42 10.31 3.40 -10.06
CA GLY A 42 9.75 2.13 -9.61
C GLY A 42 8.23 2.25 -9.44
N ILE A 43 7.47 1.28 -9.91
CA ILE A 43 6.01 1.34 -9.94
C ILE A 43 5.44 0.08 -9.28
N ALA A 44 4.74 0.25 -8.15
CA ALA A 44 4.20 -0.87 -7.38
C ALA A 44 2.66 -0.76 -7.27
N PRO A 45 1.91 -1.38 -8.18
CA PRO A 45 0.47 -1.42 -8.10
C PRO A 45 -0.01 -2.28 -6.93
N THR A 46 -1.18 -1.95 -6.40
CA THR A 46 -1.92 -2.85 -5.53
C THR A 46 -2.73 -3.83 -6.38
N VAL A 47 -2.46 -5.11 -6.23
CA VAL A 47 -3.22 -6.17 -6.91
C VAL A 47 -3.67 -7.20 -5.87
N SER A 48 -4.97 -7.49 -5.86
CA SER A 48 -5.56 -8.42 -4.92
C SER A 48 -5.30 -9.88 -5.32
N ALA A 49 -4.77 -10.66 -4.40
CA ALA A 49 -4.66 -12.11 -4.56
C ALA A 49 -6.05 -12.80 -4.63
N ALA A 50 -7.13 -12.08 -4.28
CA ALA A 50 -8.49 -12.59 -4.40
C ALA A 50 -9.05 -12.46 -5.82
N SER A 51 -8.59 -11.49 -6.63
CA SER A 51 -9.22 -11.14 -7.91
C SER A 51 -8.67 -11.85 -9.13
N LEU A 52 -7.38 -12.23 -9.11
CA LEU A 52 -6.73 -12.89 -10.23
C LEU A 52 -6.22 -14.28 -9.84
N HIS A 53 -6.20 -15.21 -10.79
CA HIS A 53 -5.48 -16.46 -10.60
C HIS A 53 -3.96 -16.19 -10.56
N PRO A 54 -3.15 -16.87 -9.71
CA PRO A 54 -1.71 -16.60 -9.57
C PRO A 54 -0.95 -16.67 -10.90
N PHE A 55 -1.31 -17.59 -11.80
CA PHE A 55 -0.73 -17.66 -13.14
C PHE A 55 -0.92 -16.35 -13.94
N LEU A 56 -2.12 -15.77 -13.90
CA LEU A 56 -2.41 -14.52 -14.63
C LEU A 56 -1.70 -13.32 -13.99
N ALA A 57 -1.65 -13.25 -12.66
CA ALA A 57 -0.95 -12.19 -11.96
C ALA A 57 0.55 -12.22 -12.27
N VAL A 58 1.20 -13.38 -12.17
CA VAL A 58 2.61 -13.53 -12.53
C VAL A 58 2.84 -13.16 -13.98
N ARG A 59 2.02 -13.68 -14.92
CA ARG A 59 2.15 -13.37 -16.33
C ARG A 59 2.09 -11.86 -16.61
N SER A 60 1.11 -11.17 -16.04
CA SER A 60 0.92 -9.73 -16.25
C SER A 60 2.03 -8.91 -15.63
N LEU A 61 2.32 -9.13 -14.34
CA LEU A 61 3.32 -8.36 -13.60
C LEU A 61 4.74 -8.62 -14.10
N SER A 62 5.09 -9.87 -14.44
CA SER A 62 6.41 -10.19 -14.99
C SER A 62 6.60 -9.62 -16.41
N SER A 63 5.53 -9.62 -17.24
CA SER A 63 5.59 -8.95 -18.55
C SER A 63 5.87 -7.47 -18.41
N LEU A 64 5.17 -6.79 -17.49
CA LEU A 64 5.40 -5.38 -17.21
C LEU A 64 6.78 -5.12 -16.61
N ASP A 65 7.25 -6.02 -15.75
CA ASP A 65 8.57 -5.92 -15.15
C ASP A 65 9.68 -6.06 -16.19
N PHE A 66 9.55 -7.02 -17.11
CA PHE A 66 10.45 -7.17 -18.23
C PHE A 66 10.46 -5.94 -19.15
N LEU A 67 9.28 -5.46 -19.56
CA LEU A 67 9.13 -4.30 -20.44
C LEU A 67 9.65 -3.00 -19.80
N THR A 68 9.55 -2.88 -18.49
CA THR A 68 10.06 -1.72 -17.74
C THR A 68 11.52 -1.87 -17.30
N LYS A 69 12.20 -2.97 -17.68
CA LYS A 69 13.59 -3.28 -17.34
C LYS A 69 13.82 -3.42 -15.82
N GLY A 70 12.92 -4.12 -15.12
CA GLY A 70 13.05 -4.42 -13.69
C GLY A 70 12.63 -3.26 -12.79
N ARG A 71 11.51 -2.58 -13.12
CA ARG A 71 11.01 -1.45 -12.34
C ARG A 71 9.63 -1.67 -11.72
N VAL A 72 9.10 -2.90 -11.76
CA VAL A 72 7.80 -3.21 -11.18
C VAL A 72 7.94 -3.77 -9.77
N GLY A 73 7.12 -3.29 -8.87
CA GLY A 73 6.79 -3.92 -7.60
C GLY A 73 5.35 -4.42 -7.61
N TRP A 74 4.93 -5.04 -6.52
CA TRP A 74 3.58 -5.52 -6.31
C TRP A 74 3.19 -5.37 -4.85
N ASN A 75 2.24 -4.51 -4.55
CA ASN A 75 1.62 -4.46 -3.24
C ASN A 75 0.52 -5.54 -3.17
N ILE A 76 0.83 -6.61 -2.43
CA ILE A 76 -0.04 -7.78 -2.30
C ILE A 76 -1.10 -7.49 -1.25
N VAL A 77 -2.38 -7.60 -1.60
CA VAL A 77 -3.50 -7.55 -0.67
C VAL A 77 -4.33 -8.82 -0.78
N THR A 78 -4.93 -9.23 0.34
CA THR A 78 -5.74 -10.46 0.39
C THR A 78 -7.21 -10.22 0.03
N GLY A 79 -7.58 -8.95 -0.25
CA GLY A 79 -8.96 -8.53 -0.54
C GLY A 79 -9.84 -8.56 0.71
N ASN A 80 -10.29 -7.38 1.18
CA ASN A 80 -11.17 -7.25 2.33
C ASN A 80 -12.49 -6.55 2.00
N ALA A 81 -12.67 -6.13 0.74
CA ALA A 81 -13.85 -5.42 0.30
C ALA A 81 -14.94 -6.41 -0.13
N ARG A 82 -16.01 -6.49 0.67
CA ARG A 82 -17.19 -7.35 0.36
C ARG A 82 -17.80 -7.00 -1.02
N SER A 83 -17.81 -5.72 -1.39
CA SER A 83 -18.33 -5.26 -2.67
C SER A 83 -17.52 -5.78 -3.85
N GLU A 84 -16.20 -5.86 -3.72
CA GLU A 84 -15.32 -6.41 -4.75
C GLU A 84 -15.57 -7.91 -4.94
N HIS A 85 -15.68 -8.67 -3.84
CA HIS A 85 -16.00 -10.10 -3.91
C HIS A 85 -17.37 -10.34 -4.55
N ARG A 86 -18.40 -9.59 -4.16
CA ARG A 86 -19.73 -9.66 -4.77
C ARG A 86 -19.71 -9.35 -6.26
N ALA A 87 -18.92 -8.37 -6.69
CA ALA A 87 -18.77 -8.02 -8.12
C ALA A 87 -18.17 -9.17 -8.94
N MET A 88 -17.36 -10.05 -8.32
CA MET A 88 -16.80 -11.24 -8.93
C MET A 88 -17.66 -12.49 -8.73
N GLY A 89 -18.80 -12.39 -8.07
CA GLY A 89 -19.65 -13.54 -7.73
C GLY A 89 -19.04 -14.44 -6.64
N LEU A 90 -18.18 -13.88 -5.79
CA LEU A 90 -17.48 -14.58 -4.72
C LEU A 90 -18.01 -14.17 -3.34
N GLU A 91 -17.96 -15.09 -2.39
CA GLU A 91 -18.16 -14.77 -0.97
C GLU A 91 -16.85 -14.29 -0.33
N LEU A 92 -16.98 -13.38 0.63
CA LEU A 92 -15.84 -12.91 1.41
C LEU A 92 -15.47 -13.96 2.46
N MET A 93 -14.29 -14.53 2.33
CA MET A 93 -13.72 -15.48 3.31
C MET A 93 -13.39 -14.78 4.63
N GLU A 94 -13.30 -15.55 5.70
CA GLU A 94 -12.83 -15.08 7.00
C GLU A 94 -11.39 -14.54 6.91
N HIS A 95 -11.03 -13.69 7.88
CA HIS A 95 -9.77 -12.93 7.85
C HIS A 95 -8.55 -13.83 7.67
N ASP A 96 -8.38 -14.84 8.52
CA ASP A 96 -7.18 -15.68 8.51
C ASP A 96 -7.16 -16.64 7.32
N GLU A 97 -8.33 -17.14 6.90
CA GLU A 97 -8.48 -17.97 5.72
C GLU A 97 -8.04 -17.24 4.43
N ARG A 98 -8.30 -15.92 4.33
CA ARG A 98 -7.78 -15.12 3.21
C ARG A 98 -6.26 -15.14 3.14
N TYR A 99 -5.57 -15.12 4.28
CA TYR A 99 -4.12 -15.22 4.32
C TYR A 99 -3.61 -16.63 4.02
N ASP A 100 -4.33 -17.69 4.43
CA ASP A 100 -3.97 -19.07 4.10
C ASP A 100 -4.07 -19.31 2.60
N ARG A 101 -5.13 -18.77 1.98
CA ARG A 101 -5.30 -18.76 0.52
C ARG A 101 -4.19 -17.95 -0.16
N ALA A 102 -3.80 -16.80 0.40
CA ALA A 102 -2.72 -15.99 -0.14
C ALA A 102 -1.34 -16.65 0.01
N ASP A 103 -1.08 -17.39 1.08
CA ASP A 103 0.14 -18.21 1.23
C ASP A 103 0.24 -19.27 0.12
N GLU A 104 -0.86 -19.95 -0.19
CA GLU A 104 -0.89 -20.93 -1.30
C GLU A 104 -0.71 -20.24 -2.65
N TYR A 105 -1.34 -19.07 -2.83
CA TYR A 105 -1.17 -18.23 -3.99
C TYR A 105 0.30 -17.88 -4.25
N MET A 106 1.02 -17.43 -3.21
CA MET A 106 2.43 -17.07 -3.32
C MET A 106 3.34 -18.26 -3.62
N LYS A 107 3.04 -19.45 -3.12
CA LYS A 107 3.78 -20.67 -3.51
C LYS A 107 3.76 -20.90 -5.03
N ILE A 108 2.60 -20.68 -5.67
CA ILE A 108 2.47 -20.80 -7.13
C ILE A 108 3.25 -19.67 -7.82
N CYS A 109 3.18 -18.44 -7.31
CA CYS A 109 3.91 -17.32 -7.88
C CYS A 109 5.43 -17.59 -7.87
N TYR A 110 5.98 -18.02 -6.74
CA TYR A 110 7.41 -18.37 -6.64
C TYR A 110 7.77 -19.50 -7.59
N ALA A 111 6.99 -20.57 -7.64
CA ALA A 111 7.25 -21.68 -8.57
C ALA A 111 7.25 -21.22 -10.04
N LEU A 112 6.41 -20.25 -10.40
CA LEU A 112 6.39 -19.66 -11.75
C LEU A 112 7.61 -18.78 -12.02
N TRP A 113 8.05 -17.97 -11.06
CA TRP A 113 9.25 -17.12 -11.21
C TRP A 113 10.53 -17.97 -11.23
N ASP A 114 10.64 -18.94 -10.34
CA ASP A 114 11.82 -19.79 -10.20
C ASP A 114 11.86 -20.92 -11.25
N GLY A 115 10.79 -21.04 -12.02
CA GLY A 115 10.65 -22.08 -13.05
C GLY A 115 11.39 -21.83 -14.35
N ILE A 116 11.94 -20.62 -14.54
CA ILE A 116 12.76 -20.26 -15.71
C ILE A 116 13.82 -19.26 -15.29
N SER A 117 15.08 -19.50 -15.63
CA SER A 117 16.17 -18.55 -15.43
C SER A 117 16.49 -17.78 -16.73
N GLU A 118 17.18 -16.65 -16.62
CA GLU A 118 17.65 -15.90 -17.78
C GLU A 118 18.56 -16.77 -18.68
N GLU A 119 19.37 -17.62 -18.07
CA GLU A 119 20.28 -18.55 -18.76
C GLU A 119 19.57 -19.67 -19.56
N ALA A 120 18.26 -19.86 -19.31
CA ALA A 120 17.46 -20.80 -20.10
C ALA A 120 17.20 -20.27 -21.52
N ILE A 121 17.31 -18.96 -21.73
CA ILE A 121 17.03 -18.33 -23.02
C ILE A 121 18.33 -18.23 -23.81
N LEU A 122 18.45 -19.08 -24.82
CA LEU A 122 19.64 -19.15 -25.70
C LEU A 122 19.52 -18.18 -26.86
N ALA A 123 18.31 -17.99 -27.38
CA ALA A 123 18.02 -17.15 -28.55
C ALA A 123 18.99 -17.37 -29.74
N ASP A 124 19.42 -18.61 -29.93
CA ASP A 124 20.36 -19.02 -31.01
C ASP A 124 19.60 -19.13 -32.34
N ALA A 125 19.74 -18.09 -33.16
CA ALA A 125 19.08 -18.02 -34.44
C ALA A 125 19.74 -18.97 -35.49
N GLU A 126 21.01 -19.31 -35.34
CA GLU A 126 21.74 -20.18 -36.28
C GLU A 126 21.28 -21.65 -36.12
N GLN A 127 21.10 -22.10 -34.89
CA GLN A 127 20.64 -23.43 -34.59
C GLN A 127 19.11 -23.52 -34.50
N GLY A 128 18.39 -22.40 -34.52
CA GLY A 128 16.94 -22.35 -34.36
C GLY A 128 16.48 -22.71 -32.95
N ILE A 129 17.34 -22.55 -31.95
CA ILE A 129 17.05 -22.90 -30.55
C ILE A 129 16.76 -21.63 -29.78
N TYR A 130 15.52 -21.47 -29.26
CA TYR A 130 15.11 -20.32 -28.47
C TYR A 130 15.50 -20.47 -27.00
N ALA A 131 15.24 -21.63 -26.39
CA ALA A 131 15.49 -21.87 -24.97
C ALA A 131 15.98 -23.32 -24.75
N ASP A 132 16.74 -23.50 -23.66
CA ASP A 132 17.11 -24.82 -23.14
C ASP A 132 15.95 -25.40 -22.32
N PRO A 133 15.25 -26.46 -22.81
CA PRO A 133 14.11 -27.03 -22.10
C PRO A 133 14.49 -27.68 -20.78
N SER A 134 15.74 -28.08 -20.59
CA SER A 134 16.22 -28.68 -19.32
C SER A 134 16.25 -27.67 -18.17
N LYS A 135 16.33 -26.38 -18.49
CA LYS A 135 16.33 -25.25 -17.54
C LYS A 135 14.94 -24.64 -17.30
N VAL A 136 13.89 -25.25 -17.90
CA VAL A 136 12.51 -24.78 -17.72
C VAL A 136 11.71 -25.83 -16.92
N LYS A 137 11.31 -25.45 -15.70
CA LYS A 137 10.57 -26.34 -14.80
C LYS A 137 9.06 -26.19 -15.01
N LYS A 138 8.38 -27.31 -15.23
CA LYS A 138 6.91 -27.33 -15.24
C LYS A 138 6.36 -27.28 -13.83
N ILE A 139 5.32 -26.53 -13.65
CA ILE A 139 4.61 -26.42 -12.38
C ILE A 139 3.42 -27.36 -12.40
N ASN A 140 3.30 -28.14 -11.34
CA ASN A 140 2.19 -29.07 -11.11
C ASN A 140 1.73 -28.88 -9.67
N HIS A 141 0.81 -27.94 -9.44
CA HIS A 141 0.28 -27.59 -8.13
C HIS A 141 -1.20 -28.00 -8.02
N THR A 142 -1.50 -28.74 -6.96
CA THR A 142 -2.87 -29.03 -6.53
C THR A 142 -2.92 -28.77 -5.02
N GLY A 143 -3.65 -27.75 -4.62
CA GLY A 143 -3.80 -27.36 -3.24
C GLY A 143 -5.25 -27.19 -2.83
N ASN A 144 -5.48 -26.59 -1.66
CA ASN A 144 -6.81 -26.37 -1.12
C ASN A 144 -7.59 -25.31 -1.90
N TYR A 145 -6.90 -24.29 -2.39
CA TYR A 145 -7.52 -23.12 -3.02
C TYR A 145 -7.23 -23.04 -4.53
N PHE A 146 -6.12 -23.61 -5.00
CA PHE A 146 -5.69 -23.45 -6.38
C PHE A 146 -5.24 -24.76 -7.02
N ARG A 147 -5.42 -24.80 -8.34
CA ARG A 147 -4.79 -25.78 -9.22
C ARG A 147 -4.04 -25.04 -10.32
N CYS A 148 -2.78 -25.36 -10.53
CA CYS A 148 -1.95 -24.73 -11.55
C CYS A 148 -1.04 -25.76 -12.20
N TYR A 149 -1.30 -26.05 -13.48
CA TYR A 149 -0.49 -26.91 -14.33
C TYR A 149 0.05 -26.04 -15.46
N ALA A 150 1.28 -25.58 -15.34
CA ALA A 150 1.80 -24.58 -16.26
C ALA A 150 3.30 -24.70 -16.48
N THR A 151 3.74 -24.18 -17.60
CA THR A 151 5.14 -23.82 -17.83
C THR A 151 5.24 -22.30 -17.70
N PRO A 152 6.31 -21.73 -17.09
CA PRO A 152 6.54 -20.30 -17.08
C PRO A 152 6.47 -19.74 -18.51
N SER A 153 5.68 -18.68 -18.67
CA SER A 153 5.38 -18.14 -20.01
C SER A 153 5.93 -16.74 -20.25
N VAL A 154 6.69 -16.21 -19.28
CA VAL A 154 7.26 -14.86 -19.34
C VAL A 154 8.76 -14.95 -19.07
N LEU A 155 9.51 -14.18 -19.83
CA LEU A 155 10.96 -14.05 -19.62
C LEU A 155 11.23 -13.42 -18.24
N PRO A 156 12.27 -13.90 -17.52
CA PRO A 156 12.69 -13.25 -16.29
C PRO A 156 13.16 -11.82 -16.60
N SER A 157 12.82 -10.91 -15.70
CA SER A 157 13.36 -9.55 -15.74
C SER A 157 14.75 -9.49 -15.10
N LYS A 158 15.46 -8.38 -15.26
CA LYS A 158 16.78 -8.14 -14.62
C LYS A 158 16.74 -8.22 -13.08
N GLN A 159 15.58 -8.06 -12.44
CA GLN A 159 15.42 -8.22 -10.98
C GLN A 159 14.84 -9.58 -10.57
N GLY A 160 14.66 -10.50 -11.53
CA GLY A 160 14.12 -11.84 -11.34
C GLY A 160 12.60 -11.85 -11.16
N ARG A 161 12.09 -11.11 -10.21
CA ARG A 161 10.66 -10.96 -9.91
C ARG A 161 10.35 -9.54 -9.42
N PRO A 162 9.10 -9.08 -9.50
CA PRO A 162 8.68 -7.80 -8.93
C PRO A 162 9.05 -7.68 -7.45
N VAL A 163 9.35 -6.45 -7.00
CA VAL A 163 9.53 -6.18 -5.57
C VAL A 163 8.19 -6.36 -4.85
N LEU A 164 8.16 -7.15 -3.78
CA LEU A 164 6.93 -7.48 -3.08
C LEU A 164 6.71 -6.55 -1.89
N PHE A 165 5.60 -5.84 -1.91
CA PHE A 165 5.12 -4.97 -0.85
C PHE A 165 3.92 -5.60 -0.14
N GLN A 166 3.76 -5.28 1.14
CA GLN A 166 2.59 -5.69 1.89
C GLN A 166 2.28 -4.70 3.01
N ALA A 167 1.00 -4.47 3.31
CA ALA A 167 0.52 -3.49 4.27
C ALA A 167 -0.23 -4.13 5.45
N GLY A 168 0.16 -5.34 5.90
CA GLY A 168 -0.51 -6.06 6.98
C GLY A 168 -0.20 -5.50 8.36
N SER A 169 -1.22 -5.09 9.09
CA SER A 169 -1.12 -4.61 10.46
C SER A 169 -1.67 -5.59 11.51
N SER A 170 -2.43 -6.61 11.10
CA SER A 170 -2.92 -7.69 11.98
C SER A 170 -1.83 -8.71 12.27
N GLY A 171 -1.97 -9.50 13.35
CA GLY A 171 -1.00 -10.56 13.68
C GLY A 171 -0.76 -11.52 12.51
N ARG A 172 -1.82 -12.01 11.84
CA ARG A 172 -1.71 -12.89 10.66
C ARG A 172 -1.15 -12.15 9.45
N GLY A 173 -1.54 -10.87 9.27
CA GLY A 173 -1.01 -10.00 8.21
C GLY A 173 0.49 -9.73 8.37
N GLN A 174 0.97 -9.51 9.59
CA GLN A 174 2.40 -9.34 9.87
C GLN A 174 3.18 -10.64 9.61
N GLN A 175 2.63 -11.83 9.94
CA GLN A 175 3.25 -13.11 9.61
C GLN A 175 3.39 -13.29 8.09
N PHE A 176 2.33 -12.98 7.33
CA PHE A 176 2.36 -13.02 5.88
C PHE A 176 3.37 -12.02 5.30
N ALA A 177 3.41 -10.80 5.81
CA ALA A 177 4.37 -9.78 5.38
C ALA A 177 5.81 -10.21 5.60
N ARG A 178 6.14 -10.75 6.77
CA ARG A 178 7.49 -11.26 7.08
C ARG A 178 7.92 -12.39 6.18
N LYS A 179 6.99 -13.25 5.79
CA LYS A 179 7.27 -14.40 4.92
C LYS A 179 7.45 -14.03 3.46
N HIS A 180 6.74 -13.03 2.98
CA HIS A 180 6.62 -12.78 1.55
C HIS A 180 7.07 -11.40 1.10
N ALA A 181 7.03 -10.37 1.95
CA ALA A 181 7.32 -9.01 1.53
C ALA A 181 8.82 -8.71 1.55
N ASP A 182 9.28 -8.00 0.53
CA ASP A 182 10.57 -7.31 0.52
C ASP A 182 10.47 -6.00 1.33
N VAL A 183 9.27 -5.36 1.28
CA VAL A 183 8.98 -4.10 1.96
C VAL A 183 7.62 -4.13 2.63
N ILE A 184 7.56 -3.70 3.88
CA ILE A 184 6.31 -3.46 4.61
C ILE A 184 5.98 -1.97 4.54
N PHE A 185 4.79 -1.67 4.04
CA PHE A 185 4.18 -0.36 4.16
C PHE A 185 3.35 -0.29 5.43
N ALA A 186 3.73 0.57 6.37
CA ALA A 186 3.06 0.69 7.66
C ALA A 186 2.44 2.07 7.86
N ILE A 187 1.26 2.10 8.46
CA ILE A 187 0.60 3.31 8.95
C ILE A 187 0.61 3.26 10.46
N GLN A 188 1.34 4.19 11.07
CA GLN A 188 1.40 4.35 12.52
C GLN A 188 1.15 5.82 12.86
N PRO A 189 0.30 6.13 13.85
CA PRO A 189 -0.17 7.50 14.10
C PRO A 189 0.86 8.42 14.75
N ASP A 190 1.86 7.85 15.41
CA ASP A 190 2.87 8.58 16.18
C ASP A 190 4.20 7.83 16.26
N LEU A 191 5.24 8.54 16.73
CA LEU A 191 6.61 8.04 16.82
C LEU A 191 6.74 6.82 17.75
N ASP A 192 6.04 6.81 18.88
CA ASP A 192 6.14 5.71 19.84
C ASP A 192 5.60 4.41 19.25
N ARG A 193 4.51 4.49 18.50
CA ARG A 193 3.94 3.33 17.80
C ARG A 193 4.78 2.89 16.61
N MET A 194 5.45 3.84 15.93
CA MET A 194 6.43 3.50 14.90
C MET A 194 7.60 2.71 15.50
N LYS A 195 8.13 3.13 16.66
CA LYS A 195 9.17 2.38 17.40
C LYS A 195 8.70 0.99 17.78
N LEU A 196 7.54 0.87 18.42
CA LEU A 196 6.97 -0.42 18.81
C LEU A 196 6.77 -1.35 17.60
N PHE A 197 6.34 -0.82 16.47
CA PHE A 197 6.18 -1.59 15.24
C PHE A 197 7.53 -2.12 14.73
N MET A 198 8.55 -1.28 14.70
CA MET A 198 9.91 -1.69 14.30
C MET A 198 10.47 -2.76 15.24
N ASP A 199 10.30 -2.59 16.55
CA ASP A 199 10.72 -3.59 17.54
C ASP A 199 10.06 -4.95 17.31
N GLN A 200 8.74 -4.97 17.01
CA GLN A 200 8.01 -6.20 16.69
C GLN A 200 8.52 -6.87 15.41
N ILE A 201 8.86 -6.09 14.37
CA ILE A 201 9.43 -6.64 13.14
C ILE A 201 10.83 -7.22 13.41
N ASN A 202 11.69 -6.50 14.12
CA ASN A 202 13.07 -6.90 14.39
C ASN A 202 13.17 -8.10 15.33
N GLN A 203 12.36 -8.16 16.41
CA GLN A 203 12.35 -9.29 17.35
C GLN A 203 12.02 -10.62 16.67
N THR A 204 11.20 -10.59 15.66
CA THR A 204 10.76 -11.81 14.98
C THR A 204 11.71 -12.22 13.86
N ALA A 205 12.53 -11.29 13.35
CA ALA A 205 13.58 -11.58 12.36
C ALA A 205 14.68 -12.50 12.94
N VAL A 206 14.93 -12.39 14.23
CA VAL A 206 15.92 -13.23 14.95
C VAL A 206 15.53 -14.73 15.00
N ILE A 207 14.26 -15.05 14.77
CA ILE A 207 13.71 -16.41 14.90
C ILE A 207 13.65 -17.16 13.54
N SER A 208 13.76 -16.47 12.40
CA SER A 208 13.70 -17.10 11.08
C SER A 208 15.01 -17.00 10.33
N GLU A 209 15.75 -18.11 10.23
CA GLU A 209 17.00 -18.19 9.48
C GLU A 209 16.83 -18.09 7.95
N GLU A 210 15.61 -18.14 7.42
CA GLU A 210 15.36 -18.34 5.98
C GLU A 210 15.01 -17.07 5.18
N ASN A 211 14.65 -15.94 5.80
CA ASN A 211 14.27 -14.75 5.06
C ASN A 211 14.94 -13.47 5.56
N GLN A 212 15.39 -12.63 4.64
CA GLN A 212 15.83 -11.27 4.97
C GLN A 212 14.69 -10.51 5.66
N THR A 213 15.03 -9.78 6.74
CA THR A 213 14.09 -8.89 7.41
C THR A 213 13.53 -7.88 6.39
N PRO A 214 12.21 -7.80 6.21
CA PRO A 214 11.65 -6.85 5.25
C PRO A 214 11.96 -5.41 5.63
N ARG A 215 12.22 -4.57 4.65
CA ARG A 215 12.34 -3.13 4.84
C ARG A 215 11.01 -2.55 5.30
N VAL A 216 11.01 -1.55 6.16
CA VAL A 216 9.77 -0.90 6.64
C VAL A 216 9.75 0.55 6.18
N THR A 217 8.64 0.96 5.58
CA THR A 217 8.37 2.36 5.22
C THR A 217 7.12 2.85 5.94
N PHE A 218 7.19 4.03 6.55
CA PHE A 218 6.03 4.64 7.21
C PHE A 218 5.34 5.66 6.32
N ALA A 219 4.00 5.64 6.34
CA ALA A 219 3.21 6.68 5.71
C ALA A 219 3.31 7.98 6.49
N VAL A 220 3.52 9.08 5.78
CA VAL A 220 3.46 10.44 6.32
C VAL A 220 2.77 11.37 5.34
N GLN A 221 2.05 12.37 5.85
CA GLN A 221 1.37 13.38 5.06
C GLN A 221 1.96 14.77 5.34
N PRO A 222 2.91 15.23 4.51
CA PRO A 222 3.50 16.56 4.68
C PRO A 222 2.57 17.66 4.15
N PHE A 223 2.55 18.78 4.88
CA PHE A 223 2.03 20.07 4.45
C PHE A 223 3.19 21.07 4.51
N VAL A 224 3.78 21.33 3.35
CA VAL A 224 4.93 22.23 3.21
C VAL A 224 4.45 23.64 2.89
N ALA A 225 4.95 24.64 3.61
CA ALA A 225 4.75 26.08 3.38
C ALA A 225 5.92 26.86 3.98
N LYS A 226 5.97 28.18 3.79
CA LYS A 226 7.09 29.00 4.32
C LYS A 226 7.20 28.98 5.84
N THR A 227 6.07 28.82 6.52
CA THR A 227 6.00 28.77 7.99
C THR A 227 5.05 27.69 8.46
N LYS A 228 5.19 27.23 9.71
CA LYS A 228 4.25 26.28 10.31
C LYS A 228 2.81 26.82 10.34
N LYS A 229 2.64 28.12 10.55
CA LYS A 229 1.33 28.77 10.53
C LYS A 229 0.67 28.65 9.16
N GLU A 230 1.38 29.00 8.11
CA GLU A 230 0.88 28.87 6.73
C GLU A 230 0.58 27.41 6.34
N ALA A 231 1.40 26.46 6.80
CA ALA A 231 1.15 25.03 6.57
C ALA A 231 -0.16 24.55 7.24
N VAL A 232 -0.43 25.04 8.47
CA VAL A 232 -1.69 24.78 9.18
C VAL A 232 -2.87 25.43 8.46
N GLU A 233 -2.72 26.67 7.98
CA GLU A 233 -3.73 27.38 7.19
C GLU A 233 -4.04 26.62 5.88
N LYS A 234 -3.01 26.16 5.16
CA LYS A 234 -3.12 25.34 3.96
C LYS A 234 -3.91 24.04 4.23
N LYS A 235 -3.62 23.36 5.35
CA LYS A 235 -4.39 22.19 5.79
C LYS A 235 -5.86 22.54 6.05
N ASN A 236 -6.12 23.59 6.83
CA ASN A 236 -7.48 23.99 7.22
C ASN A 236 -8.30 24.40 6.00
N GLU A 237 -7.71 25.13 5.07
CA GLU A 237 -8.35 25.48 3.80
C GLU A 237 -8.74 24.21 3.00
N MET A 238 -7.80 23.27 2.87
CA MET A 238 -8.09 21.98 2.22
C MET A 238 -9.24 21.23 2.91
N LEU A 239 -9.20 21.12 4.25
CA LEU A 239 -10.25 20.43 5.01
C LEU A 239 -11.62 21.09 4.85
N SER A 240 -11.66 22.42 4.76
CA SER A 240 -12.92 23.17 4.57
C SER A 240 -13.60 22.88 3.22
N ARG A 241 -12.84 22.42 2.23
CA ARG A 241 -13.32 22.07 0.88
C ARG A 241 -13.77 20.62 0.75
N ILE A 242 -13.49 19.76 1.76
CA ILE A 242 -13.88 18.35 1.71
C ILE A 242 -15.30 18.20 2.26
N PRO A 243 -16.28 17.78 1.44
CA PRO A 243 -17.59 17.42 1.96
C PRO A 243 -17.49 16.28 2.97
N ILE A 244 -18.21 16.38 4.08
CA ILE A 244 -18.16 15.35 5.12
C ILE A 244 -18.62 13.99 4.62
N GLU A 245 -19.54 13.98 3.65
CA GLU A 245 -20.05 12.78 3.01
C GLU A 245 -18.94 12.04 2.22
N ALA A 246 -18.07 12.78 1.54
CA ALA A 246 -16.93 12.20 0.82
C ALA A 246 -15.91 11.58 1.79
N ALA A 247 -15.63 12.26 2.89
CA ALA A 247 -14.73 11.76 3.91
C ALA A 247 -15.31 10.53 4.65
N LEU A 248 -16.60 10.56 4.98
CA LEU A 248 -17.32 9.41 5.55
C LEU A 248 -17.29 8.20 4.61
N THR A 249 -17.56 8.41 3.33
CA THR A 249 -17.52 7.36 2.30
C THR A 249 -16.15 6.70 2.22
N ARG A 250 -15.08 7.50 2.22
CA ARG A 250 -13.71 6.98 2.20
C ARG A 250 -13.38 6.18 3.45
N ILE A 251 -13.73 6.69 4.63
CA ILE A 251 -13.49 6.03 5.91
C ILE A 251 -14.29 4.74 6.02
N SER A 252 -15.58 4.76 5.70
CA SER A 252 -16.42 3.56 5.63
C SER A 252 -15.71 2.44 4.86
N GLY A 253 -15.24 2.78 3.69
CA GLY A 253 -14.55 1.80 2.86
C GLY A 253 -13.19 1.35 3.37
N THR A 254 -12.45 2.20 4.05
CA THR A 254 -11.12 1.87 4.58
C THR A 254 -11.24 1.03 5.87
N PHE A 255 -12.21 1.37 6.71
CA PHE A 255 -12.41 0.77 8.02
C PHE A 255 -13.48 -0.33 8.02
N GLY A 256 -14.15 -0.57 6.89
CA GLY A 256 -15.25 -1.53 6.80
C GLY A 256 -16.44 -1.17 7.69
N ILE A 257 -16.66 0.12 7.92
CA ILE A 257 -17.78 0.64 8.70
C ILE A 257 -18.98 0.79 7.77
N ASP A 258 -20.08 0.14 8.10
CA ASP A 258 -21.35 0.35 7.40
C ASP A 258 -22.03 1.60 7.96
N LEU A 259 -21.98 2.69 7.17
CA LEU A 259 -22.55 3.99 7.56
C LEU A 259 -24.08 3.97 7.73
N ASP A 260 -24.78 2.98 7.18
CA ASP A 260 -26.21 2.83 7.36
C ASP A 260 -26.55 2.32 8.75
N THR A 261 -25.59 1.65 9.43
CA THR A 261 -25.76 1.01 10.73
C THR A 261 -25.07 1.77 11.87
N VAL A 262 -24.23 2.77 11.56
CA VAL A 262 -23.42 3.49 12.55
C VAL A 262 -23.89 4.92 12.72
N ASP A 263 -24.13 5.33 13.98
CA ASP A 263 -24.29 6.75 14.31
C ASP A 263 -22.92 7.44 14.30
N ILE A 264 -22.72 8.35 13.36
CA ILE A 264 -21.45 9.09 13.21
C ILE A 264 -21.19 10.11 14.32
N ASP A 265 -22.20 10.40 15.10
CA ASP A 265 -22.15 11.32 16.24
C ASP A 265 -21.99 10.58 17.60
N GLN A 266 -21.93 9.24 17.58
CA GLN A 266 -21.57 8.45 18.77
C GLN A 266 -20.04 8.43 18.97
N PRO A 267 -19.56 8.24 20.22
CA PRO A 267 -18.14 8.09 20.51
C PRO A 267 -17.48 6.98 19.68
N LEU A 268 -16.29 7.23 19.15
CA LEU A 268 -15.52 6.25 18.35
C LEU A 268 -15.37 4.90 19.05
N GLN A 269 -15.21 4.91 20.38
CA GLN A 269 -15.02 3.69 21.17
C GLN A 269 -16.24 2.75 21.16
N GLU A 270 -17.42 3.29 20.90
CA GLU A 270 -18.69 2.53 20.87
C GLU A 270 -19.00 1.95 19.50
N ILE A 271 -18.23 2.33 18.46
CA ILE A 271 -18.43 1.84 17.10
C ILE A 271 -17.97 0.38 16.99
N LYS A 272 -18.90 -0.52 16.77
CA LYS A 272 -18.64 -1.92 16.46
C LYS A 272 -18.43 -2.08 14.97
N THR A 273 -17.28 -2.63 14.57
CA THR A 273 -16.96 -2.91 13.16
C THR A 273 -16.42 -4.33 13.01
N GLN A 274 -16.81 -5.02 11.96
CA GLN A 274 -16.30 -6.35 11.64
C GLN A 274 -14.94 -6.32 10.95
N ALA A 275 -14.51 -5.17 10.40
CA ALA A 275 -13.31 -5.13 9.58
C ALA A 275 -12.05 -4.72 10.34
N SER A 276 -12.11 -3.82 11.32
CA SER A 276 -10.91 -3.37 12.03
C SER A 276 -11.20 -2.62 13.33
N GLN A 277 -11.57 -3.36 14.37
CA GLN A 277 -11.66 -2.78 15.73
C GLN A 277 -10.32 -2.14 16.17
N GLY A 278 -9.19 -2.69 15.70
CA GLY A 278 -7.88 -2.13 15.95
C GLY A 278 -7.71 -0.72 15.40
N LEU A 279 -8.23 -0.42 14.20
CA LEU A 279 -8.15 0.90 13.59
C LEU A 279 -9.01 1.93 14.35
N VAL A 280 -10.24 1.58 14.74
CA VAL A 280 -11.12 2.45 15.53
C VAL A 280 -10.49 2.76 16.88
N LYS A 281 -9.93 1.74 17.56
CA LYS A 281 -9.19 1.92 18.81
C LYS A 281 -7.97 2.82 18.64
N THR A 282 -7.19 2.63 17.58
CA THR A 282 -6.03 3.45 17.28
C THR A 282 -6.42 4.89 16.99
N MET A 283 -7.50 5.12 16.25
CA MET A 283 -8.02 6.45 15.96
C MET A 283 -8.50 7.17 17.23
N SER A 284 -9.23 6.49 18.11
CA SER A 284 -9.63 7.01 19.41
C SER A 284 -8.43 7.38 20.30
N GLN A 285 -7.39 6.57 20.29
CA GLN A 285 -6.16 6.82 21.05
C GLN A 285 -5.32 7.96 20.46
N MET A 286 -5.30 8.11 19.14
CA MET A 286 -4.58 9.19 18.44
C MET A 286 -5.02 10.59 18.90
N PHE A 287 -6.31 10.76 19.12
CA PHE A 287 -6.85 12.06 19.53
C PHE A 287 -6.87 12.24 21.06
N ASN A 288 -6.55 11.22 21.84
CA ASN A 288 -6.56 11.20 23.29
C ASN A 288 -7.88 11.74 23.92
N ASP A 289 -8.98 11.58 23.19
CA ASP A 289 -10.31 12.00 23.60
C ASP A 289 -11.27 10.81 23.54
N LYS A 290 -11.77 10.41 24.70
CA LYS A 290 -12.69 9.26 24.85
C LYS A 290 -14.08 9.52 24.27
N ASN A 291 -14.46 10.78 24.16
CA ASN A 291 -15.78 11.18 23.68
C ASN A 291 -15.75 11.60 22.20
N MET A 292 -14.56 11.57 21.55
CA MET A 292 -14.43 11.93 20.16
C MET A 292 -15.37 11.12 19.28
N THR A 293 -16.19 11.79 18.50
CA THR A 293 -17.10 11.18 17.54
C THR A 293 -16.39 10.88 16.22
N LEU A 294 -16.96 9.99 15.41
CA LEU A 294 -16.46 9.71 14.07
C LEU A 294 -16.46 11.00 13.21
N ARG A 295 -17.47 11.83 13.34
CA ARG A 295 -17.59 13.11 12.65
C ARG A 295 -16.43 14.06 12.99
N GLU A 296 -16.08 14.17 14.26
CA GLU A 296 -14.99 15.04 14.71
C GLU A 296 -13.63 14.51 14.27
N ALA A 297 -13.39 13.21 14.42
CA ALA A 297 -12.17 12.57 13.96
C ALA A 297 -11.94 12.78 12.45
N ILE A 298 -13.01 12.69 11.64
CA ILE A 298 -12.96 12.97 10.21
C ILE A 298 -12.64 14.43 9.93
N ARG A 299 -13.23 15.36 10.67
CA ARG A 299 -12.93 16.79 10.49
C ARG A 299 -11.48 17.13 10.81
N LEU A 300 -10.86 16.44 11.78
CA LEU A 300 -9.49 16.69 12.19
C LEU A 300 -8.45 16.00 11.30
N SER A 301 -8.73 14.77 10.87
CA SER A 301 -7.82 13.98 10.05
C SER A 301 -8.03 14.17 8.54
N GLY A 302 -9.20 14.65 8.14
CA GLY A 302 -9.59 14.71 6.74
C GLY A 302 -9.61 13.32 6.11
N LEU A 303 -8.99 13.19 4.95
CA LEU A 303 -8.85 11.92 4.24
C LEU A 303 -7.61 11.11 4.65
N ALA A 304 -6.78 11.64 5.54
CA ALA A 304 -5.53 10.99 5.99
C ALA A 304 -5.78 9.77 6.89
N GLY A 305 -6.89 9.74 7.62
CA GLY A 305 -7.16 8.68 8.58
C GLY A 305 -6.12 8.66 9.71
N LEU A 306 -5.32 7.61 9.79
CA LEU A 306 -4.26 7.43 10.80
C LEU A 306 -2.87 7.87 10.32
N ILE A 307 -2.73 8.43 9.12
CA ILE A 307 -1.44 8.87 8.60
C ILE A 307 -1.01 10.14 9.35
N PRO A 308 0.16 10.16 10.01
CA PRO A 308 0.64 11.34 10.71
C PRO A 308 0.88 12.50 9.75
N GLN A 309 0.46 13.68 10.18
CA GLN A 309 0.54 14.90 9.39
C GLN A 309 1.68 15.77 9.91
N ILE A 310 2.64 16.08 9.05
CA ILE A 310 3.79 16.93 9.35
C ILE A 310 3.56 18.29 8.70
N MET A 311 3.52 19.35 9.50
CA MET A 311 3.22 20.70 9.05
C MET A 311 4.36 21.65 9.37
N GLY A 312 4.93 22.32 8.36
CA GLY A 312 6.01 23.26 8.61
C GLY A 312 6.67 23.84 7.37
N SER A 313 7.78 24.54 7.62
CA SER A 313 8.72 24.88 6.54
C SER A 313 9.41 23.62 6.03
N PRO A 314 10.06 23.68 4.85
CA PRO A 314 10.83 22.55 4.32
C PRO A 314 11.81 21.99 5.34
N GLU A 315 12.48 22.84 6.13
CA GLU A 315 13.44 22.44 7.18
C GLU A 315 12.73 21.69 8.31
N ILE A 316 11.58 22.18 8.79
CA ILE A 316 10.80 21.51 9.85
C ILE A 316 10.32 20.12 9.37
N VAL A 317 9.86 20.02 8.13
CA VAL A 317 9.42 18.73 7.58
C VAL A 317 10.60 17.78 7.45
N ALA A 318 11.76 18.27 7.00
CA ALA A 318 12.99 17.46 6.93
C ALA A 318 13.48 17.03 8.32
N ASP A 319 13.42 17.91 9.34
CA ASP A 319 13.80 17.61 10.73
C ASP A 319 12.92 16.49 11.31
N GLU A 320 11.61 16.56 11.12
CA GLU A 320 10.67 15.53 11.59
C GLU A 320 10.88 14.17 10.89
N LEU A 321 11.16 14.16 9.59
CA LEU A 321 11.47 12.93 8.86
C LEU A 321 12.80 12.34 9.34
N GLU A 322 13.82 13.16 9.54
CA GLU A 322 15.12 12.72 10.08
C GLU A 322 14.96 12.17 11.51
N LEU A 323 14.16 12.84 12.36
CA LEU A 323 13.87 12.38 13.71
C LEU A 323 13.20 11.00 13.68
N ILE A 324 12.15 10.84 12.89
CA ILE A 324 11.46 9.54 12.75
C ILE A 324 12.44 8.47 12.28
N TRP A 325 13.23 8.75 11.25
CA TRP A 325 14.22 7.80 10.74
C TRP A 325 15.25 7.38 11.79
N ARG A 326 15.85 8.35 12.50
CA ARG A 326 16.87 8.07 13.53
C ARG A 326 16.31 7.28 14.71
N GLU A 327 15.14 7.65 15.16
CA GLU A 327 14.52 7.07 16.35
C GLU A 327 13.90 5.68 16.12
N THR A 328 13.49 5.40 14.88
CA THR A 328 12.83 4.13 14.54
C THR A 328 13.73 3.15 13.80
N GLY A 329 14.76 3.63 13.11
CA GLY A 329 15.55 2.81 12.18
C GLY A 329 14.75 2.35 10.96
N CYS A 330 13.67 3.04 10.60
CA CYS A 330 12.88 2.70 9.40
C CYS A 330 13.71 2.91 8.12
N HIS A 331 13.28 2.29 7.03
CA HIS A 331 14.05 2.29 5.78
C HIS A 331 13.58 3.34 4.78
N GLY A 332 12.52 4.09 5.10
CA GLY A 332 11.99 5.13 4.24
C GLY A 332 10.57 5.56 4.59
N PHE A 333 10.02 6.40 3.71
CA PHE A 333 8.70 6.98 3.90
C PHE A 333 7.84 6.83 2.66
N ASN A 334 6.55 6.59 2.88
CA ASN A 334 5.51 6.76 1.87
C ASN A 334 4.91 8.15 2.03
N ILE A 335 5.31 9.05 1.16
CA ILE A 335 4.81 10.42 1.14
C ILE A 335 3.42 10.44 0.51
N THR A 336 2.41 10.86 1.26
CA THR A 336 1.01 10.89 0.84
C THR A 336 0.45 12.32 0.91
N PRO A 337 0.82 13.22 -0.03
CA PRO A 337 0.35 14.59 0.01
C PRO A 337 -1.16 14.68 -0.07
N ALA A 338 -1.73 15.65 0.64
CA ALA A 338 -3.16 15.87 0.64
C ALA A 338 -3.67 16.49 -0.68
N VAL A 339 -2.80 17.18 -1.40
CA VAL A 339 -3.09 17.84 -2.67
C VAL A 339 -2.15 17.32 -3.76
N VAL A 340 -2.71 16.89 -4.87
CA VAL A 340 -1.95 16.36 -6.03
C VAL A 340 -2.24 17.25 -7.24
N PRO A 341 -1.21 17.66 -8.03
CA PRO A 341 0.21 17.34 -7.91
C PRO A 341 0.98 18.22 -6.92
N GLY A 342 0.51 19.42 -6.57
CA GLY A 342 1.24 20.46 -5.85
C GLY A 342 1.94 20.01 -4.56
N GLY A 343 1.31 19.13 -3.79
CA GLY A 343 1.95 18.62 -2.56
C GLY A 343 3.17 17.73 -2.82
N TYR A 344 3.22 17.02 -3.96
CA TYR A 344 4.44 16.31 -4.39
C TYR A 344 5.49 17.29 -4.88
N GLU A 345 5.09 18.32 -5.64
CA GLU A 345 5.99 19.35 -6.14
C GLU A 345 6.66 20.11 -5.01
N ASP A 346 5.90 20.55 -4.01
CA ASP A 346 6.43 21.21 -2.80
C ASP A 346 7.45 20.29 -2.09
N PHE A 347 7.09 19.01 -1.87
CA PHE A 347 7.96 18.07 -1.17
C PHE A 347 9.25 17.78 -1.95
N VAL A 348 9.15 17.50 -3.24
CA VAL A 348 10.30 17.12 -4.08
C VAL A 348 11.23 18.30 -4.30
N ASN A 349 10.68 19.49 -4.50
CA ASN A 349 11.50 20.67 -4.83
C ASN A 349 12.10 21.36 -3.60
N GLU A 350 11.44 21.25 -2.44
CA GLU A 350 11.85 22.03 -1.26
C GLU A 350 12.39 21.14 -0.13
N VAL A 351 11.84 19.94 0.12
CA VAL A 351 12.27 19.07 1.23
C VAL A 351 13.38 18.09 0.81
N VAL A 352 13.22 17.45 -0.36
CA VAL A 352 14.20 16.46 -0.84
C VAL A 352 15.63 17.03 -0.94
N PRO A 353 15.88 18.24 -1.45
CA PRO A 353 17.24 18.80 -1.48
C PRO A 353 17.86 18.91 -0.08
N ILE A 354 17.10 19.30 0.94
CA ILE A 354 17.58 19.38 2.33
C ILE A 354 18.01 17.99 2.83
N LEU A 355 17.21 16.95 2.58
CA LEU A 355 17.54 15.58 2.97
C LEU A 355 18.79 15.06 2.24
N GLN A 356 18.96 15.45 0.97
CA GLN A 356 20.14 15.14 0.16
C GLN A 356 21.40 15.85 0.65
N ASP A 357 21.31 17.12 1.05
CA ASP A 357 22.43 17.90 1.59
C ASP A 357 22.87 17.39 2.97
N ARG A 358 21.95 16.83 3.73
CA ARG A 358 22.23 16.12 5.00
C ARG A 358 22.79 14.71 4.78
N ASN A 359 22.90 14.22 3.55
CA ASN A 359 23.33 12.87 3.18
C ASN A 359 22.46 11.73 3.81
N ILE A 360 21.18 11.99 4.05
CA ILE A 360 20.22 11.01 4.55
C ILE A 360 19.23 10.56 3.47
N PHE A 361 19.30 11.17 2.29
CA PHE A 361 18.58 10.73 1.11
C PHE A 361 19.53 10.67 -0.11
N ARG A 362 19.32 9.68 -0.98
CA ARG A 362 20.16 9.46 -2.15
C ARG A 362 20.10 10.62 -3.12
N LYS A 363 21.23 10.96 -3.74
CA LYS A 363 21.34 11.93 -4.84
C LYS A 363 21.20 11.26 -6.20
N GLU A 364 21.65 10.00 -6.31
CA GLU A 364 21.63 9.21 -7.53
C GLU A 364 21.11 7.80 -7.26
N TYR A 365 20.68 7.13 -8.32
CA TYR A 365 20.35 5.71 -8.29
C TYR A 365 21.58 4.90 -8.68
N GLU A 366 21.97 3.93 -7.85
CA GLU A 366 23.17 3.11 -8.04
C GLU A 366 22.89 1.85 -8.84
N SER A 367 21.63 1.38 -8.85
CA SER A 367 21.20 0.19 -9.58
C SER A 367 20.29 0.53 -10.76
N GLU A 368 20.33 -0.32 -11.78
CA GLU A 368 19.40 -0.25 -12.90
C GLU A 368 17.99 -0.73 -12.57
N THR A 369 17.83 -1.51 -11.49
CA THR A 369 16.55 -2.13 -11.11
C THR A 369 15.94 -1.48 -9.88
N PHE A 370 14.62 -1.62 -9.75
CA PHE A 370 13.89 -1.14 -8.57
C PHE A 370 14.32 -1.89 -7.31
N ARG A 371 14.47 -3.21 -7.40
CA ARG A 371 14.95 -4.05 -6.30
C ARG A 371 16.33 -3.63 -5.81
N GLY A 372 17.27 -3.44 -6.74
CA GLY A 372 18.62 -3.02 -6.38
C GLY A 372 18.68 -1.66 -5.70
N ASN A 373 17.86 -0.68 -6.15
CA ASN A 373 17.83 0.64 -5.53
C ASN A 373 17.04 0.69 -4.20
N LEU A 374 16.15 -0.26 -3.97
CA LEU A 374 15.29 -0.26 -2.78
C LEU A 374 15.88 -1.08 -1.64
N LEU A 375 16.61 -2.17 -1.97
CA LEU A 375 17.10 -3.14 -0.99
C LEU A 375 18.63 -3.03 -0.75
N SER A 376 19.34 -2.20 -1.53
CA SER A 376 20.77 -1.86 -1.30
C SER A 376 20.97 -1.07 -0.01
#